data_ef1e306c5b2a26d0e3354ed1bba1592b
#
_entry.id   ef1e306c5b2a26d0e3354ed1bba1592b
#
_cell.length_a   1.000
_cell.length_b   1.000
_cell.length_c   1.000
_cell.angle_alpha   90.00
_cell.angle_beta   90.00
_cell.angle_gamma   90.00
#
_symmetry.space_group_name_H-M   'P 1'
#
loop_
_entity.id
_entity.type
_entity.pdbx_description
1 polymer ?
#
loop_
_entity_poly.entity_id
_entity_poly.type
_entity_poly.pdbx_seq_one_letter_code
_entity_poly.pdbx_strand_id
1 'polypeptide(L)'
;MNTSRPLAAVMALLIGSASMAWLQAAPARQETEPGFTSLFNGKDFTGWVYGRRANGAENKSGKGYQIENGVLYSTKEDGGNLYTEKEYADFVFRFEFRLTPNANNGIGIRAPLEGDAAYVGMEIQVLDDGGSMYTKLEPGQYHGSIYKVVPAKRGFQKPVGEWNTEEIVANGRRITITLNGTVIVDANLDDVKDEAVLKEHRDLTKPEGARGIANTKGHIGFLGHGAHVEFRNIRIKEL
;
A
#
# COMPACT_ATOMS: atom_id res chain seq x y z
N MET A 1 7.31 -81.63 38.68
CA MET A 1 8.09 -80.35 38.51
C MET A 1 7.44 -79.55 37.41
N ASN A 2 6.63 -78.61 37.85
CA ASN A 2 5.84 -77.72 36.97
C ASN A 2 6.60 -76.43 36.79
N THR A 3 6.96 -76.07 35.56
CA THR A 3 7.52 -74.78 35.24
C THR A 3 6.51 -73.97 34.38
N SER A 4 5.81 -73.10 35.04
CA SER A 4 4.94 -72.09 34.40
C SER A 4 5.76 -70.92 33.84
N ARG A 5 5.58 -70.65 32.56
CA ARG A 5 6.12 -69.49 31.86
C ARG A 5 5.10 -68.33 31.97
N PRO A 6 5.49 -67.07 32.19
CA PRO A 6 4.58 -65.95 32.14
C PRO A 6 4.38 -65.46 30.72
N LEU A 7 3.12 -65.19 30.35
CA LEU A 7 2.76 -64.45 29.12
C LEU A 7 3.13 -62.95 29.27
N ALA A 8 3.92 -62.48 28.31
CA ALA A 8 4.16 -61.05 28.16
C ALA A 8 3.04 -60.45 27.31
N ALA A 9 2.27 -59.55 27.89
CA ALA A 9 1.28 -58.76 27.16
C ALA A 9 1.97 -57.60 26.42
N VAL A 10 1.92 -57.59 25.09
CA VAL A 10 2.37 -56.48 24.25
C VAL A 10 1.22 -55.46 24.16
N MET A 11 1.39 -54.33 24.80
CA MET A 11 0.49 -53.20 24.72
C MET A 11 0.86 -52.38 23.49
N ALA A 12 0.08 -52.42 22.40
CA ALA A 12 0.26 -51.61 21.22
C ALA A 12 -0.29 -50.19 21.51
N LEU A 13 0.62 -49.20 21.57
CA LEU A 13 0.27 -47.78 21.57
C LEU A 13 -0.17 -47.37 20.17
N LEU A 14 -1.46 -47.09 19.99
CA LEU A 14 -1.96 -46.41 18.81
C LEU A 14 -1.70 -44.89 18.94
N ILE A 15 -0.66 -44.39 18.26
CA ILE A 15 -0.44 -42.96 18.15
C ILE A 15 -1.38 -42.45 17.06
N GLY A 16 -2.49 -41.85 17.48
CA GLY A 16 -3.41 -41.15 16.60
C GLY A 16 -2.77 -39.84 16.14
N SER A 17 -2.36 -39.74 14.87
CA SER A 17 -1.95 -38.49 14.23
C SER A 17 -3.18 -37.61 14.01
N ALA A 18 -3.39 -36.63 14.87
CA ALA A 18 -4.36 -35.56 14.66
C ALA A 18 -3.85 -34.66 13.54
N SER A 19 -4.42 -34.81 12.35
CA SER A 19 -4.20 -33.89 11.24
C SER A 19 -4.87 -32.55 11.60
N MET A 20 -4.09 -31.54 11.98
CA MET A 20 -4.58 -30.17 12.07
C MET A 20 -4.92 -29.71 10.65
N ALA A 21 -6.17 -29.79 10.27
CA ALA A 21 -6.69 -29.13 9.09
C ALA A 21 -6.62 -27.60 9.36
N TRP A 22 -5.69 -26.93 8.69
CA TRP A 22 -5.68 -25.48 8.62
C TRP A 22 -6.96 -25.04 7.90
N LEU A 23 -7.93 -24.50 8.64
CA LEU A 23 -9.05 -23.80 8.04
C LEU A 23 -8.47 -22.61 7.25
N GLN A 24 -8.36 -22.76 5.94
CA GLN A 24 -8.15 -21.63 5.06
C GLN A 24 -9.35 -20.70 5.22
N ALA A 25 -9.15 -19.55 5.83
CA ALA A 25 -10.15 -18.52 5.88
C ALA A 25 -10.56 -18.19 4.44
N ALA A 26 -11.86 -18.31 4.15
CA ALA A 26 -12.41 -17.94 2.85
C ALA A 26 -11.95 -16.49 2.52
N PRO A 27 -11.68 -16.19 1.24
CA PRO A 27 -11.31 -14.83 0.83
C PRO A 27 -12.37 -13.86 1.35
N ALA A 28 -11.93 -12.83 2.06
CA ALA A 28 -12.81 -11.82 2.62
C ALA A 28 -13.69 -11.26 1.49
N ARG A 29 -15.00 -11.48 1.59
CA ARG A 29 -15.97 -10.92 0.66
C ARG A 29 -15.79 -9.40 0.73
N GLN A 30 -15.43 -8.78 -0.37
CA GLN A 30 -15.41 -7.32 -0.47
C GLN A 30 -16.82 -6.82 -0.17
N GLU A 31 -17.03 -6.24 1.00
CA GLU A 31 -18.28 -5.55 1.32
C GLU A 31 -18.37 -4.36 0.37
N THR A 32 -19.43 -4.35 -0.43
CA THR A 32 -19.73 -3.21 -1.30
C THR A 32 -20.33 -2.11 -0.44
N GLU A 33 -19.45 -1.25 0.05
CA GLU A 33 -19.87 -0.05 0.78
C GLU A 33 -20.61 0.88 -0.21
N PRO A 34 -21.78 1.45 0.16
CA PRO A 34 -22.55 2.29 -0.74
C PRO A 34 -21.73 3.45 -1.31
N GLY A 35 -21.74 3.59 -2.64
CA GLY A 35 -21.01 4.63 -3.36
C GLY A 35 -19.54 4.32 -3.63
N PHE A 36 -19.00 3.20 -3.12
CA PHE A 36 -17.65 2.74 -3.46
C PHE A 36 -17.66 1.71 -4.59
N THR A 37 -16.67 1.82 -5.46
CA THR A 37 -16.34 0.85 -6.50
C THR A 37 -15.05 0.15 -6.14
N SER A 38 -15.02 -1.19 -6.20
CA SER A 38 -13.77 -1.94 -6.04
C SER A 38 -12.85 -1.66 -7.22
N LEU A 39 -11.60 -1.30 -6.92
CA LEU A 39 -10.54 -1.14 -7.92
C LEU A 39 -9.73 -2.41 -8.15
N PHE A 40 -9.90 -3.42 -7.30
CA PHE A 40 -9.15 -4.65 -7.36
C PHE A 40 -10.09 -5.86 -7.26
N ASN A 41 -10.04 -6.73 -8.26
CA ASN A 41 -10.91 -7.91 -8.35
C ASN A 41 -10.38 -9.14 -7.59
N GLY A 42 -9.16 -9.04 -7.01
CA GLY A 42 -8.51 -10.13 -6.28
C GLY A 42 -7.96 -11.26 -7.14
N LYS A 43 -7.95 -11.12 -8.47
CA LYS A 43 -7.58 -12.21 -9.40
C LYS A 43 -6.49 -11.82 -10.39
N ASP A 44 -6.58 -10.63 -10.96
CA ASP A 44 -5.67 -10.15 -12.01
C ASP A 44 -5.54 -8.63 -11.96
N PHE A 45 -4.74 -8.08 -12.86
CA PHE A 45 -4.47 -6.64 -12.96
C PHE A 45 -5.44 -5.90 -13.92
N THR A 46 -6.64 -6.42 -14.16
CA THR A 46 -7.66 -5.71 -14.94
C THR A 46 -7.94 -4.33 -14.32
N GLY A 47 -7.82 -3.26 -15.12
CA GLY A 47 -7.93 -1.87 -14.68
C GLY A 47 -6.66 -1.26 -14.11
N TRP A 48 -5.51 -1.99 -14.20
CA TRP A 48 -4.21 -1.55 -13.72
C TRP A 48 -3.15 -1.63 -14.82
N VAL A 49 -2.24 -0.65 -14.83
CA VAL A 49 -1.10 -0.57 -15.74
C VAL A 49 0.18 -0.26 -15.00
N TYR A 50 1.31 -0.77 -15.49
CA TYR A 50 2.61 -0.37 -14.98
C TYR A 50 3.02 0.99 -15.54
N GLY A 51 3.47 1.87 -14.66
CA GLY A 51 4.06 3.15 -15.03
C GLY A 51 5.54 3.03 -15.38
N ARG A 52 6.11 4.13 -15.87
CA ARG A 52 7.54 4.29 -16.14
C ARG A 52 8.20 5.07 -15.01
N ARG A 53 9.39 4.66 -14.62
CA ARG A 53 10.21 5.38 -13.62
C ARG A 53 10.77 6.68 -14.20
N ALA A 54 11.21 7.59 -13.30
CA ALA A 54 11.81 8.87 -13.64
C ALA A 54 13.00 8.80 -14.60
N ASN A 55 13.71 7.66 -14.66
CA ASN A 55 14.83 7.43 -15.58
C ASN A 55 14.40 6.84 -16.94
N GLY A 56 13.09 6.81 -17.22
CA GLY A 56 12.55 6.23 -18.45
C GLY A 56 12.61 4.69 -18.51
N ALA A 57 13.11 4.03 -17.48
CA ALA A 57 13.14 2.58 -17.44
C ALA A 57 11.69 2.06 -17.31
N GLU A 58 11.26 1.31 -18.32
CA GLU A 58 10.02 0.57 -18.25
C GLU A 58 10.13 -0.53 -17.18
N ASN A 59 9.09 -0.75 -16.43
CA ASN A 59 8.97 -1.99 -15.68
C ASN A 59 8.64 -3.12 -16.67
N LYS A 60 9.67 -3.64 -17.31
CA LYS A 60 9.55 -4.59 -18.42
C LYS A 60 9.11 -5.98 -17.99
N SER A 61 9.26 -6.32 -16.73
CA SER A 61 9.02 -7.69 -16.27
C SER A 61 7.57 -7.97 -15.90
N GLY A 62 6.81 -6.92 -15.57
CA GLY A 62 5.48 -7.08 -14.99
C GLY A 62 5.46 -7.83 -13.65
N LYS A 63 6.61 -7.93 -12.96
CA LYS A 63 6.78 -8.74 -11.75
C LYS A 63 6.86 -7.93 -10.46
N GLY A 64 6.78 -6.61 -10.55
CA GLY A 64 6.87 -5.72 -9.38
C GLY A 64 5.71 -5.87 -8.40
N TYR A 65 4.58 -6.40 -8.87
CA TYR A 65 3.42 -6.76 -8.07
C TYR A 65 2.93 -8.14 -8.44
N GLN A 66 2.38 -8.85 -7.47
CA GLN A 66 1.77 -10.16 -7.63
C GLN A 66 0.46 -10.25 -6.85
N ILE A 67 -0.32 -11.28 -7.14
CA ILE A 67 -1.62 -11.52 -6.51
C ILE A 67 -1.63 -12.93 -5.97
N GLU A 68 -1.94 -13.07 -4.69
CA GLU A 68 -2.11 -14.36 -4.05
C GLU A 68 -3.27 -14.31 -3.07
N ASN A 69 -4.18 -15.28 -3.16
CA ASN A 69 -5.35 -15.40 -2.25
C ASN A 69 -6.19 -14.11 -2.14
N GLY A 70 -6.33 -13.35 -3.23
CA GLY A 70 -7.08 -12.09 -3.26
C GLY A 70 -6.35 -10.90 -2.65
N VAL A 71 -5.06 -11.03 -2.37
CA VAL A 71 -4.18 -9.97 -1.86
C VAL A 71 -3.21 -9.56 -2.96
N LEU A 72 -3.13 -8.25 -3.21
CA LEU A 72 -2.11 -7.63 -4.03
C LEU A 72 -0.87 -7.39 -3.17
N TYR A 73 0.32 -7.74 -3.64
CA TYR A 73 1.55 -7.42 -2.92
C TYR A 73 2.70 -7.00 -3.84
N SER A 74 3.53 -6.08 -3.32
CA SER A 74 4.77 -5.70 -3.99
C SER A 74 5.87 -6.71 -3.74
N THR A 75 6.73 -6.92 -4.75
CA THR A 75 7.84 -7.86 -4.68
C THR A 75 9.17 -7.12 -4.49
N LYS A 76 10.20 -7.87 -4.04
CA LYS A 76 11.56 -7.35 -3.93
C LYS A 76 12.27 -7.25 -5.29
N GLU A 77 11.77 -7.95 -6.29
CA GLU A 77 12.56 -8.24 -7.49
C GLU A 77 12.54 -7.13 -8.53
N ASP A 78 11.51 -6.32 -8.60
CA ASP A 78 11.42 -5.42 -9.75
C ASP A 78 10.74 -4.11 -9.46
N GLY A 79 10.60 -3.76 -8.26
CA GLY A 79 9.93 -2.50 -7.85
C GLY A 79 9.33 -1.77 -9.06
N GLY A 80 8.45 -1.02 -9.02
CA GLY A 80 7.80 -0.34 -10.13
C GLY A 80 6.51 0.19 -9.62
N ASN A 81 5.93 1.03 -10.40
CA ASN A 81 4.69 1.67 -10.01
C ASN A 81 3.54 0.99 -10.74
N LEU A 82 2.53 0.56 -9.99
CA LEU A 82 1.31 -0.02 -10.53
C LEU A 82 0.19 1.00 -10.38
N TYR A 83 -0.35 1.51 -11.49
CA TYR A 83 -1.35 2.58 -11.50
C TYR A 83 -2.71 2.10 -11.99
N THR A 84 -3.77 2.77 -11.57
CA THR A 84 -5.08 2.64 -12.21
C THR A 84 -5.01 3.08 -13.67
N GLU A 85 -5.72 2.39 -14.59
CA GLU A 85 -5.87 2.86 -15.99
C GLU A 85 -6.64 4.18 -16.04
N LYS A 86 -7.62 4.35 -15.16
CA LYS A 86 -8.43 5.57 -15.05
C LYS A 86 -7.74 6.61 -14.21
N GLU A 87 -7.87 7.87 -14.61
CA GLU A 87 -7.50 9.04 -13.79
C GLU A 87 -8.66 9.48 -12.89
N TYR A 88 -8.32 10.02 -11.73
CA TYR A 88 -9.24 10.55 -10.73
C TYR A 88 -8.86 11.96 -10.32
N ALA A 89 -9.86 12.83 -10.14
CA ALA A 89 -9.69 14.20 -9.67
C ALA A 89 -9.96 14.30 -8.17
N ASP A 90 -11.24 14.24 -7.80
CA ASP A 90 -11.71 14.28 -6.42
C ASP A 90 -12.29 12.92 -6.04
N PHE A 91 -11.82 12.38 -4.91
CA PHE A 91 -12.15 11.01 -4.54
C PHE A 91 -11.97 10.73 -3.05
N VAL A 92 -12.59 9.64 -2.59
CA VAL A 92 -12.25 8.92 -1.37
C VAL A 92 -11.66 7.58 -1.78
N PHE A 93 -10.39 7.35 -1.51
CA PHE A 93 -9.68 6.10 -1.77
C PHE A 93 -9.46 5.36 -0.46
N ARG A 94 -9.86 4.10 -0.37
CA ARG A 94 -9.73 3.26 0.82
C ARG A 94 -9.04 1.96 0.48
N PHE A 95 -8.16 1.53 1.36
CA PHE A 95 -7.48 0.24 1.25
C PHE A 95 -7.04 -0.24 2.64
N GLU A 96 -6.69 -1.50 2.69
CA GLU A 96 -5.96 -2.08 3.82
C GLU A 96 -4.56 -2.45 3.36
N PHE A 97 -3.58 -2.27 4.24
CA PHE A 97 -2.20 -2.65 3.98
C PHE A 97 -1.59 -3.40 5.16
N ARG A 98 -0.59 -4.24 4.87
CA ARG A 98 0.20 -4.96 5.86
C ARG A 98 1.67 -4.88 5.51
N LEU A 99 2.49 -4.47 6.47
CA LEU A 99 3.93 -4.26 6.28
C LEU A 99 4.73 -5.49 6.73
N THR A 100 5.85 -5.71 6.07
CA THR A 100 6.96 -6.53 6.58
C THR A 100 8.01 -5.64 7.23
N PRO A 101 8.98 -6.20 8.02
CA PRO A 101 10.05 -5.39 8.61
C PRO A 101 10.84 -4.58 7.57
N ASN A 102 11.04 -3.30 7.84
CA ASN A 102 11.68 -2.32 6.96
C ASN A 102 10.99 -2.15 5.60
N ALA A 103 9.69 -2.42 5.51
CA ALA A 103 8.95 -2.25 4.27
C ALA A 103 8.84 -0.78 3.87
N ASN A 104 8.90 -0.53 2.56
CA ASN A 104 8.74 0.78 1.94
C ASN A 104 7.92 0.63 0.66
N ASN A 105 6.92 1.46 0.52
CA ASN A 105 6.05 1.61 -0.63
C ASN A 105 5.48 3.04 -0.59
N GLY A 106 4.63 3.41 -1.52
CA GLY A 106 3.91 4.67 -1.52
C GLY A 106 2.57 4.53 -2.21
N ILE A 107 1.66 5.44 -1.93
CA ILE A 107 0.44 5.62 -2.72
C ILE A 107 0.61 6.88 -3.56
N GLY A 108 0.77 6.71 -4.88
CA GLY A 108 0.75 7.81 -5.83
C GLY A 108 -0.68 8.29 -6.02
N ILE A 109 -0.92 9.59 -5.90
CA ILE A 109 -2.21 10.20 -6.22
C ILE A 109 -2.03 11.36 -7.20
N ARG A 110 -3.01 11.53 -8.09
CA ARG A 110 -2.95 12.53 -9.16
C ARG A 110 -1.61 12.49 -9.91
N ALA A 111 -1.07 11.30 -10.08
CA ALA A 111 0.23 11.06 -10.69
C ALA A 111 0.08 10.75 -12.18
N PRO A 112 1.06 11.15 -13.03
CA PRO A 112 1.15 10.64 -14.39
C PRO A 112 1.72 9.22 -14.39
N LEU A 113 1.61 8.52 -15.51
CA LEU A 113 2.21 7.19 -15.68
C LEU A 113 3.75 7.23 -15.79
N GLU A 114 4.33 8.40 -15.99
CA GLU A 114 5.78 8.58 -16.17
C GLU A 114 6.35 9.52 -15.11
N GLY A 115 7.57 9.23 -14.70
CA GLY A 115 8.30 10.03 -13.73
C GLY A 115 8.20 9.51 -12.31
N ASP A 116 8.78 10.26 -11.39
CA ASP A 116 8.74 9.97 -9.97
C ASP A 116 7.49 10.61 -9.36
N ALA A 117 6.54 9.78 -8.96
CA ALA A 117 5.24 10.24 -8.45
C ALA A 117 5.35 11.20 -7.26
N ALA A 118 6.40 11.09 -6.45
CA ALA A 118 6.63 12.00 -5.33
C ALA A 118 6.80 13.46 -5.76
N TYR A 119 7.28 13.67 -7.00
CA TYR A 119 7.60 15.02 -7.52
C TYR A 119 6.70 15.46 -8.67
N VAL A 120 6.29 14.54 -9.56
CA VAL A 120 5.42 14.88 -10.69
C VAL A 120 3.94 14.67 -10.39
N GLY A 121 3.62 13.96 -9.33
CA GLY A 121 2.32 13.77 -8.72
C GLY A 121 2.37 14.11 -7.23
N MET A 122 1.76 13.27 -6.41
CA MET A 122 1.92 13.26 -4.96
C MET A 122 2.08 11.83 -4.48
N GLU A 123 2.99 11.61 -3.55
CA GLU A 123 3.15 10.32 -2.86
C GLU A 123 2.65 10.44 -1.42
N ILE A 124 1.77 9.54 -1.01
CA ILE A 124 1.47 9.30 0.40
C ILE A 124 2.34 8.14 0.85
N GLN A 125 3.24 8.40 1.78
CA GLN A 125 4.26 7.43 2.20
C GLN A 125 3.65 6.21 2.89
N VAL A 126 4.05 5.01 2.48
CA VAL A 126 3.73 3.73 3.14
C VAL A 126 5.03 3.09 3.63
N LEU A 127 5.30 3.20 4.93
CA LEU A 127 6.61 2.86 5.51
C LEU A 127 6.45 2.14 6.85
N ASP A 128 7.35 1.19 7.14
CA ASP A 128 7.55 0.71 8.50
C ASP A 128 8.36 1.75 9.29
N ASP A 129 7.67 2.66 9.97
CA ASP A 129 8.25 3.75 10.76
C ASP A 129 9.19 3.28 11.88
N GLY A 130 9.00 2.04 12.36
CA GLY A 130 9.82 1.40 13.39
C GLY A 130 11.01 0.61 12.84
N GLY A 131 11.14 0.55 11.51
CA GLY A 131 12.17 -0.23 10.83
C GLY A 131 13.59 0.25 11.15
N SER A 132 14.49 -0.70 11.40
CA SER A 132 15.89 -0.41 11.76
C SER A 132 16.66 0.34 10.66
N MET A 133 16.16 0.29 9.41
CA MET A 133 16.75 1.02 8.27
C MET A 133 16.37 2.51 8.26
N TYR A 134 15.33 2.92 8.99
CA TYR A 134 14.73 4.26 8.92
C TYR A 134 14.94 5.07 10.20
N THR A 135 16.17 5.16 10.66
CA THR A 135 16.53 5.82 11.93
C THR A 135 16.75 7.33 11.83
N LYS A 136 16.82 7.89 10.62
CA LYS A 136 17.14 9.30 10.35
C LYS A 136 16.21 9.90 9.28
N LEU A 137 14.91 9.72 9.45
CA LEU A 137 13.93 10.31 8.53
C LEU A 137 13.62 11.76 8.91
N GLU A 138 13.43 12.59 7.89
CA GLU A 138 12.81 13.91 8.05
C GLU A 138 11.31 13.77 8.34
N PRO A 139 10.68 14.77 8.98
CA PRO A 139 9.25 14.68 9.34
C PRO A 139 8.32 14.29 8.19
N GLY A 140 8.56 14.80 6.99
CA GLY A 140 7.75 14.50 5.79
C GLY A 140 8.03 13.14 5.13
N GLN A 141 8.89 12.29 5.70
CA GLN A 141 9.25 10.98 5.16
C GLN A 141 8.63 9.81 5.95
N TYR A 142 7.96 10.09 7.06
CA TYR A 142 7.26 9.06 7.83
C TYR A 142 5.94 8.65 7.18
N HIS A 143 5.47 7.46 7.53
CA HIS A 143 4.24 6.89 7.02
C HIS A 143 3.06 7.89 7.07
N GLY A 144 2.26 7.90 6.01
CA GLY A 144 1.08 8.76 5.86
C GLY A 144 1.39 10.21 5.51
N SER A 145 2.66 10.65 5.47
CA SER A 145 3.02 11.99 5.01
C SER A 145 2.72 12.15 3.52
N ILE A 146 2.28 13.34 3.09
CA ILE A 146 2.46 13.76 1.70
C ILE A 146 3.96 13.99 1.56
N TYR A 147 4.64 13.06 0.91
CA TYR A 147 6.10 12.88 0.96
C TYR A 147 6.84 14.20 0.76
N LYS A 148 7.62 14.60 1.78
CA LYS A 148 8.37 15.86 1.88
C LYS A 148 7.57 17.14 1.72
N VAL A 149 6.24 17.08 1.64
CA VAL A 149 5.36 18.25 1.51
C VAL A 149 4.63 18.54 2.80
N VAL A 150 3.92 17.55 3.35
CA VAL A 150 3.17 17.70 4.60
C VAL A 150 3.44 16.50 5.51
N PRO A 151 4.03 16.71 6.69
CA PRO A 151 4.29 15.62 7.62
C PRO A 151 3.00 15.11 8.26
N ALA A 152 2.91 13.79 8.44
CA ALA A 152 1.82 13.13 9.15
C ALA A 152 2.04 13.12 10.66
N LYS A 153 0.94 13.02 11.41
CA LYS A 153 0.98 12.66 12.84
C LYS A 153 1.38 11.19 12.97
N ARG A 154 2.31 10.91 13.87
CA ARG A 154 2.89 9.58 14.06
C ARG A 154 2.24 8.80 15.21
N GLY A 155 2.48 7.47 15.26
CA GLY A 155 2.07 6.61 16.37
C GLY A 155 0.70 5.95 16.20
N PHE A 156 0.12 5.97 15.01
CA PHE A 156 -1.19 5.37 14.71
C PHE A 156 -1.10 4.10 13.86
N GLN A 157 0.10 3.73 13.43
CA GLN A 157 0.36 2.50 12.70
C GLN A 157 0.32 1.30 13.66
N LYS A 158 -0.29 0.20 13.21
CA LYS A 158 -0.26 -1.07 13.93
C LYS A 158 1.10 -1.76 13.74
N PRO A 159 1.46 -2.69 14.62
CA PRO A 159 2.69 -3.46 14.48
C PRO A 159 2.84 -4.13 13.12
N VAL A 160 4.09 -4.29 12.67
CA VAL A 160 4.44 -5.07 11.47
C VAL A 160 3.76 -6.44 11.51
N GLY A 161 3.20 -6.88 10.38
CA GLY A 161 2.42 -8.11 10.25
C GLY A 161 0.93 -7.96 10.53
N GLU A 162 0.47 -6.83 11.03
CA GLU A 162 -0.95 -6.55 11.22
C GLU A 162 -1.53 -5.70 10.08
N TRP A 163 -2.83 -5.91 9.79
CA TRP A 163 -3.56 -5.13 8.81
C TRP A 163 -3.91 -3.75 9.34
N ASN A 164 -3.48 -2.72 8.65
CA ASN A 164 -3.87 -1.34 8.85
C ASN A 164 -4.97 -0.96 7.86
N THR A 165 -5.81 0.00 8.20
CA THR A 165 -6.78 0.64 7.31
C THR A 165 -6.36 2.05 7.00
N GLU A 166 -6.38 2.44 5.73
CA GLU A 166 -6.07 3.81 5.33
C GLU A 166 -7.13 4.36 4.39
N GLU A 167 -7.46 5.61 4.60
CA GLU A 167 -8.33 6.41 3.74
C GLU A 167 -7.59 7.67 3.30
N ILE A 168 -7.62 7.94 2.02
CA ILE A 168 -7.12 9.17 1.41
C ILE A 168 -8.29 9.88 0.75
N VAL A 169 -8.60 11.09 1.21
CA VAL A 169 -9.59 11.97 0.59
C VAL A 169 -8.86 13.09 -0.14
N ALA A 170 -9.07 13.18 -1.45
CA ALA A 170 -8.67 14.32 -2.26
C ALA A 170 -9.94 15.05 -2.68
N ASN A 171 -10.10 16.30 -2.23
CA ASN A 171 -11.24 17.15 -2.59
C ASN A 171 -10.72 18.56 -2.91
N GLY A 172 -10.67 18.91 -4.18
CA GLY A 172 -10.00 20.11 -4.64
C GLY A 172 -8.54 20.14 -4.20
N ARG A 173 -8.19 21.16 -3.42
CA ARG A 173 -6.83 21.33 -2.88
C ARG A 173 -6.62 20.72 -1.50
N ARG A 174 -7.69 20.19 -0.87
CA ARG A 174 -7.62 19.58 0.45
C ARG A 174 -7.32 18.10 0.33
N ILE A 175 -6.30 17.65 1.06
CA ILE A 175 -5.93 16.24 1.20
C ILE A 175 -6.10 15.86 2.67
N THR A 176 -6.90 14.83 2.93
CA THR A 176 -7.07 14.27 4.27
C THR A 176 -6.67 12.81 4.26
N ILE A 177 -5.84 12.39 5.22
CA ILE A 177 -5.38 11.02 5.35
C ILE A 177 -5.79 10.51 6.73
N THR A 178 -6.49 9.39 6.76
CA THR A 178 -6.97 8.74 7.98
C THR A 178 -6.35 7.36 8.10
N LEU A 179 -5.60 7.11 9.16
CA LEU A 179 -4.97 5.83 9.46
C LEU A 179 -5.64 5.22 10.69
N ASN A 180 -6.16 4.00 10.56
CA ASN A 180 -6.82 3.25 11.64
C ASN A 180 -7.89 4.07 12.39
N GLY A 181 -8.66 4.89 11.65
CA GLY A 181 -9.71 5.74 12.18
C GLY A 181 -9.25 7.09 12.75
N THR A 182 -7.94 7.39 12.71
CA THR A 182 -7.39 8.67 13.15
C THR A 182 -6.93 9.53 11.98
N VAL A 183 -7.35 10.79 11.91
CA VAL A 183 -6.87 11.75 10.91
C VAL A 183 -5.43 12.14 11.24
N ILE A 184 -4.50 11.70 10.41
CA ILE A 184 -3.05 11.93 10.55
C ILE A 184 -2.55 13.10 9.69
N VAL A 185 -3.24 13.38 8.56
CA VAL A 185 -3.03 14.58 7.75
C VAL A 185 -4.38 15.21 7.44
N ASP A 186 -4.47 16.52 7.54
CA ASP A 186 -5.58 17.34 7.06
C ASP A 186 -4.99 18.66 6.60
N ALA A 187 -4.75 18.80 5.30
CA ALA A 187 -3.99 19.89 4.74
C ALA A 187 -4.64 20.46 3.48
N ASN A 188 -4.57 21.78 3.35
CA ASN A 188 -4.82 22.45 2.08
C ASN A 188 -3.46 22.69 1.39
N LEU A 189 -3.29 22.15 0.19
CA LEU A 189 -2.04 22.30 -0.59
C LEU A 189 -1.72 23.75 -0.95
N ASP A 190 -2.71 24.65 -0.91
CA ASP A 190 -2.48 26.09 -1.13
C ASP A 190 -1.86 26.78 0.09
N ASP A 191 -1.84 26.12 1.25
CA ASP A 191 -1.17 26.61 2.46
C ASP A 191 0.32 26.26 2.52
N VAL A 192 0.81 25.42 1.59
CA VAL A 192 2.24 25.11 1.44
C VAL A 192 2.95 26.37 0.94
N LYS A 193 3.78 26.99 1.78
CA LYS A 193 4.50 28.25 1.50
C LYS A 193 6.02 28.09 1.48
N ASP A 194 6.53 26.95 1.90
CA ASP A 194 7.97 26.67 1.87
C ASP A 194 8.48 26.67 0.41
N GLU A 195 9.35 27.62 0.10
CA GLU A 195 9.86 27.81 -1.26
C GLU A 195 10.71 26.62 -1.74
N ALA A 196 11.43 25.93 -0.83
CA ALA A 196 12.20 24.75 -1.18
C ALA A 196 11.27 23.59 -1.55
N VAL A 197 10.21 23.37 -0.76
CA VAL A 197 9.17 22.37 -1.05
C VAL A 197 8.48 22.70 -2.38
N LEU A 198 8.07 23.96 -2.59
CA LEU A 198 7.39 24.37 -3.81
C LEU A 198 8.29 24.22 -5.05
N LYS A 199 9.58 24.50 -4.92
CA LYS A 199 10.55 24.32 -6.00
C LYS A 199 10.72 22.85 -6.40
N GLU A 200 10.68 21.94 -5.43
CA GLU A 200 10.87 20.50 -5.65
C GLU A 200 9.58 19.82 -6.11
N HIS A 201 8.44 20.20 -5.55
CA HIS A 201 7.16 19.49 -5.69
C HIS A 201 6.09 20.24 -6.49
N ARG A 202 6.39 21.39 -7.10
CA ARG A 202 5.46 22.15 -7.92
C ARG A 202 6.14 22.80 -9.09
N ASP A 203 5.95 22.26 -10.29
CA ASP A 203 6.49 22.85 -11.53
C ASP A 203 5.34 23.22 -12.50
N LEU A 204 4.92 24.50 -12.45
CA LEU A 204 3.86 25.03 -13.29
C LEU A 204 4.26 25.18 -14.77
N THR A 205 5.54 25.01 -15.11
CA THR A 205 6.02 25.03 -16.50
C THR A 205 5.75 23.70 -17.22
N LYS A 206 5.48 22.62 -16.46
CA LYS A 206 5.17 21.30 -17.00
C LYS A 206 3.70 21.22 -17.45
N PRO A 207 3.38 20.27 -18.33
CA PRO A 207 2.00 19.96 -18.68
C PRO A 207 1.17 19.61 -17.45
N GLU A 208 -0.12 19.85 -17.52
CA GLU A 208 -1.05 19.35 -16.49
C GLU A 208 -0.91 17.85 -16.34
N GLY A 209 -0.97 17.37 -15.10
CA GLY A 209 -0.71 15.97 -14.75
C GLY A 209 0.76 15.68 -14.40
N ALA A 210 1.70 16.60 -14.67
CA ALA A 210 3.11 16.48 -14.29
C ALA A 210 3.63 17.67 -13.45
N ARG A 211 2.70 18.38 -12.77
CA ARG A 211 2.97 19.61 -11.98
C ARG A 211 3.14 19.35 -10.48
N GLY A 212 3.28 18.11 -10.09
CA GLY A 212 3.40 17.74 -8.68
C GLY A 212 2.13 18.08 -7.89
N ILE A 213 2.27 18.75 -6.74
CA ILE A 213 1.13 19.13 -5.89
C ILE A 213 0.13 20.10 -6.56
N ALA A 214 0.46 20.64 -7.75
CA ALA A 214 -0.48 21.46 -8.52
C ALA A 214 -1.39 20.65 -9.45
N ASN A 215 -1.19 19.34 -9.57
CA ASN A 215 -2.08 18.49 -10.34
C ASN A 215 -3.48 18.45 -9.73
N THR A 216 -4.50 18.53 -10.58
CA THR A 216 -5.91 18.44 -10.17
C THR A 216 -6.50 17.06 -10.40
N LYS A 217 -5.89 16.25 -11.26
CA LYS A 217 -6.27 14.87 -11.56
C LYS A 217 -5.06 14.04 -11.98
N GLY A 218 -5.21 12.75 -12.02
CA GLY A 218 -4.21 11.78 -12.47
C GLY A 218 -4.50 10.38 -11.94
N HIS A 219 -3.58 9.47 -12.15
CA HIS A 219 -3.71 8.09 -11.73
C HIS A 219 -3.50 7.94 -10.22
N ILE A 220 -4.09 6.89 -9.66
CA ILE A 220 -3.77 6.39 -8.31
C ILE A 220 -2.92 5.14 -8.47
N GLY A 221 -1.88 4.97 -7.65
CA GLY A 221 -1.01 3.82 -7.81
C GLY A 221 -0.26 3.43 -6.55
N PHE A 222 0.30 2.24 -6.59
CA PHE A 222 1.23 1.71 -5.60
C PHE A 222 2.64 1.90 -6.12
N LEU A 223 3.52 2.48 -5.30
CA LEU A 223 4.88 2.88 -5.68
C LEU A 223 5.88 1.92 -5.04
N GLY A 224 6.36 0.95 -5.82
CA GLY A 224 7.24 -0.11 -5.33
C GLY A 224 8.67 0.36 -5.09
N HIS A 225 9.20 0.07 -3.90
CA HIS A 225 10.58 0.36 -3.49
C HIS A 225 11.40 -0.91 -3.20
N GLY A 226 11.05 -2.05 -3.81
CA GLY A 226 11.76 -3.31 -3.60
C GLY A 226 11.53 -3.93 -2.21
N ALA A 227 10.40 -3.65 -1.59
CA ALA A 227 9.97 -4.25 -0.33
C ALA A 227 8.65 -5.00 -0.51
N HIS A 228 8.39 -5.98 0.35
CA HIS A 228 7.12 -6.69 0.36
C HIS A 228 6.12 -5.92 1.22
N VAL A 229 5.09 -5.38 0.57
CA VAL A 229 3.92 -4.76 1.19
C VAL A 229 2.68 -5.36 0.60
N GLU A 230 1.71 -5.70 1.41
CA GLU A 230 0.46 -6.31 1.00
C GLU A 230 -0.68 -5.31 1.04
N PHE A 231 -1.59 -5.41 0.07
CA PHE A 231 -2.76 -4.55 -0.07
C PHE A 231 -4.02 -5.38 -0.37
N ARG A 232 -5.14 -4.97 0.22
CA ARG A 232 -6.46 -5.56 -0.04
C ARG A 232 -7.58 -4.55 0.19
N ASN A 233 -8.82 -4.92 -0.11
CA ASN A 233 -10.00 -4.06 0.07
C ASN A 233 -9.84 -2.69 -0.60
N ILE A 234 -9.22 -2.68 -1.79
CA ILE A 234 -8.88 -1.49 -2.55
C ILE A 234 -10.13 -0.98 -3.26
N ARG A 235 -10.62 0.18 -2.87
CA ARG A 235 -11.87 0.74 -3.37
C ARG A 235 -11.86 2.25 -3.41
N ILE A 236 -12.67 2.82 -4.29
CA ILE A 236 -12.75 4.27 -4.52
C ILE A 236 -14.20 4.73 -4.60
N LYS A 237 -14.43 5.96 -4.17
CA LYS A 237 -15.63 6.74 -4.42
C LYS A 237 -15.23 8.07 -5.06
N GLU A 238 -15.74 8.37 -6.24
CA GLU A 238 -15.58 9.69 -6.87
C GLU A 238 -16.51 10.70 -6.17
N LEU A 239 -16.01 11.93 -5.99
CA LEU A 239 -16.74 13.03 -5.32
C LEU A 239 -17.29 14.01 -6.33
#